data_06c52df79e3fd3693e489b063a5b63b2
#
_entry.id   06c52df79e3fd3693e489b063a5b63b2
#
_cell.length_a   1.000
_cell.length_b   1.000
_cell.length_c   1.000
_cell.angle_alpha   90.00
_cell.angle_beta   90.00
_cell.angle_gamma   90.00
#
_symmetry.space_group_name_H-M   'P 1'
#
loop_
_entity.id
_entity.type
_entity.pdbx_description
1 polymer ?
#
loop_
_entity_poly.entity_id
_entity_poly.type
_entity_poly.pdbx_seq_one_letter_code
_entity_poly.pdbx_strand_id
1 'polypeptide(L)'
;ALAISDAPIKIAIGEGLTQGLGSGADPAVGRAAAEEALDQLKAALRGSDMVFVTAGEGGGTGTGAAPVVARIARELGALTVGIVTTPFRFEGTRRRSAAESGVDELRAACDTVIVIPNDRLLEVLDRSTSMVDAFKIADDVLRQGVQGICDLITTPGLINLDFADVRTVMQDAGSALMGIGYA
;
A
#
# COMPACT_ATOMS: atom_id res chain seq x y z
N ALA A 1 10.08 1.73 13.45
CA ALA A 1 8.96 1.01 12.85
C ALA A 1 9.25 -0.49 12.72
N LEU A 2 10.35 -0.90 12.08
CA LEU A 2 10.65 -2.33 11.85
C LEU A 2 10.75 -3.17 13.13
N ALA A 3 11.26 -2.60 14.22
CA ALA A 3 11.45 -3.32 15.49
C ALA A 3 10.14 -3.79 16.12
N ILE A 4 9.04 -3.06 15.91
CA ILE A 4 7.71 -3.35 16.46
C ILE A 4 6.79 -4.08 15.47
N SER A 5 7.26 -4.37 14.28
CA SER A 5 6.48 -5.10 13.27
C SER A 5 6.51 -6.60 13.56
N ASP A 6 5.38 -7.28 13.39
CA ASP A 6 5.25 -8.74 13.49
C ASP A 6 5.51 -9.45 12.16
N ALA A 7 5.88 -8.70 11.11
CA ALA A 7 6.17 -9.26 9.79
C ALA A 7 7.35 -10.25 9.87
N PRO A 8 7.25 -11.43 9.25
CA PRO A 8 8.30 -12.45 9.27
C PRO A 8 9.57 -12.02 8.53
N ILE A 9 9.43 -11.20 7.48
CA ILE A 9 10.54 -10.63 6.73
C ILE A 9 10.55 -9.13 6.94
N LYS A 10 11.69 -8.60 7.39
CA LYS A 10 11.89 -7.18 7.66
C LYS A 10 13.09 -6.69 6.88
N ILE A 11 12.90 -5.75 5.98
CA ILE A 11 13.96 -5.17 5.16
C ILE A 11 14.12 -3.72 5.55
N ALA A 12 15.27 -3.36 6.08
CA ALA A 12 15.63 -1.97 6.33
C ALA A 12 16.11 -1.35 5.01
N ILE A 13 15.37 -0.38 4.52
CA ILE A 13 15.74 0.34 3.30
C ILE A 13 16.45 1.65 3.64
N GLY A 14 17.45 2.03 2.85
CA GLY A 14 18.13 3.31 2.95
C GLY A 14 19.01 3.48 4.20
N GLU A 15 19.61 2.41 4.72
CA GLU A 15 20.53 2.49 5.86
C GLU A 15 21.71 3.42 5.57
N GLY A 16 22.25 3.38 4.35
CA GLY A 16 23.35 4.24 3.91
C GLY A 16 22.91 5.70 3.73
N LEU A 17 21.69 5.94 3.24
CA LEU A 17 21.18 7.27 2.91
C LEU A 17 20.63 8.02 4.12
N THR A 18 19.92 7.32 5.01
CA THR A 18 19.15 7.96 6.08
C THR A 18 19.68 7.69 7.47
N GLN A 19 20.66 6.79 7.62
CA GLN A 19 21.20 6.36 8.92
C GLN A 19 20.10 5.94 9.93
N GLY A 20 19.00 5.38 9.41
CA GLY A 20 17.87 4.95 10.23
C GLY A 20 16.92 6.08 10.68
N LEU A 21 17.16 7.33 10.28
CA LEU A 21 16.34 8.48 10.67
C LEU A 21 15.06 8.65 9.82
N GLY A 22 14.91 7.81 8.77
CA GLY A 22 13.79 7.89 7.84
C GLY A 22 13.99 8.93 6.72
N SER A 23 13.00 9.07 5.83
CA SER A 23 13.10 9.89 4.61
C SER A 23 12.81 11.38 4.81
N GLY A 24 12.57 11.85 6.04
CA GLY A 24 12.29 13.27 6.31
C GLY A 24 11.05 13.82 5.60
N ALA A 25 10.07 12.99 5.32
CA ALA A 25 8.88 13.30 4.51
C ALA A 25 9.21 13.71 3.05
N ASP A 26 10.36 13.27 2.53
CA ASP A 26 10.76 13.47 1.14
C ASP A 26 10.61 12.15 0.34
N PRO A 27 9.68 12.08 -0.64
CA PRO A 27 9.49 10.90 -1.47
C PRO A 27 10.73 10.52 -2.31
N ALA A 28 11.55 11.50 -2.72
CA ALA A 28 12.77 11.21 -3.48
C ALA A 28 13.78 10.41 -2.66
N VAL A 29 13.90 10.73 -1.37
CA VAL A 29 14.73 9.96 -0.42
C VAL A 29 14.14 8.56 -0.19
N GLY A 30 12.82 8.45 -0.06
CA GLY A 30 12.14 7.16 0.07
C GLY A 30 12.35 6.25 -1.15
N ARG A 31 12.30 6.82 -2.34
CA ARG A 31 12.59 6.12 -3.61
C ARG A 31 14.04 5.63 -3.65
N ALA A 32 15.00 6.52 -3.42
CA ALA A 32 16.42 6.18 -3.43
C ALA A 32 16.75 5.09 -2.40
N ALA A 33 16.11 5.14 -1.22
CA ALA A 33 16.24 4.12 -0.19
C ALA A 33 15.74 2.74 -0.66
N ALA A 34 14.63 2.68 -1.39
CA ALA A 34 14.13 1.43 -1.95
C ALA A 34 15.02 0.91 -3.10
N GLU A 35 15.56 1.81 -3.91
CA GLU A 35 16.49 1.46 -4.98
C GLU A 35 17.83 0.92 -4.45
N GLU A 36 18.33 1.45 -3.31
CA GLU A 36 19.49 0.90 -2.61
C GLU A 36 19.27 -0.56 -2.17
N ALA A 37 18.03 -0.91 -1.76
CA ALA A 37 17.67 -2.24 -1.29
C ALA A 37 17.12 -3.18 -2.38
N LEU A 38 17.32 -2.87 -3.66
CA LEU A 38 16.70 -3.55 -4.81
C LEU A 38 16.89 -5.06 -4.78
N ASP A 39 18.08 -5.54 -4.49
CA ASP A 39 18.39 -6.98 -4.49
C ASP A 39 17.68 -7.72 -3.36
N GLN A 40 17.58 -7.10 -2.18
CA GLN A 40 16.85 -7.65 -1.03
C GLN A 40 15.35 -7.71 -1.31
N LEU A 41 14.80 -6.65 -1.91
CA LEU A 41 13.40 -6.58 -2.30
C LEU A 41 13.07 -7.64 -3.37
N LYS A 42 13.91 -7.77 -4.40
CA LYS A 42 13.77 -8.81 -5.42
C LYS A 42 13.82 -10.22 -4.83
N ALA A 43 14.74 -10.46 -3.91
CA ALA A 43 14.86 -11.77 -3.26
C ALA A 43 13.61 -12.10 -2.43
N ALA A 44 13.06 -11.13 -1.71
CA ALA A 44 11.86 -11.31 -0.89
C ALA A 44 10.59 -11.53 -1.71
N LEU A 45 10.49 -10.93 -2.89
CA LEU A 45 9.29 -11.00 -3.75
C LEU A 45 9.33 -12.14 -4.77
N ARG A 46 10.47 -12.80 -4.93
CA ARG A 46 10.65 -13.85 -5.94
C ARG A 46 9.71 -15.03 -5.69
N GLY A 47 9.01 -15.47 -6.75
CA GLY A 47 8.09 -16.61 -6.71
C GLY A 47 6.71 -16.28 -6.16
N SER A 48 6.41 -15.00 -5.92
CA SER A 48 5.06 -14.57 -5.55
C SER A 48 4.17 -14.52 -6.80
N ASP A 49 2.98 -15.10 -6.72
CA ASP A 49 1.96 -15.00 -7.77
C ASP A 49 1.22 -13.66 -7.69
N MET A 50 1.07 -13.12 -6.49
CA MET A 50 0.40 -11.86 -6.20
C MET A 50 1.15 -11.09 -5.11
N VAL A 51 1.22 -9.78 -5.26
CA VAL A 51 1.84 -8.87 -4.30
C VAL A 51 0.89 -7.71 -4.00
N PHE A 52 0.56 -7.54 -2.73
CA PHE A 52 -0.10 -6.35 -2.24
C PHE A 52 0.94 -5.33 -1.77
N VAL A 53 0.86 -4.13 -2.32
CA VAL A 53 1.67 -3.00 -1.89
C VAL A 53 0.78 -2.05 -1.10
N THR A 54 1.01 -1.96 0.22
CA THR A 54 0.21 -1.11 1.10
C THR A 54 1.06 0.00 1.69
N ALA A 55 0.55 1.22 1.65
CA ALA A 55 1.22 2.38 2.23
C ALA A 55 0.22 3.49 2.59
N GLY A 56 0.62 4.34 3.53
CA GLY A 56 0.05 5.68 3.68
C GLY A 56 0.81 6.64 2.77
N GLU A 57 0.11 7.23 1.81
CA GLU A 57 0.66 8.22 0.89
C GLU A 57 0.78 9.60 1.55
N GLY A 58 1.67 10.44 1.04
CA GLY A 58 1.92 11.78 1.54
C GLY A 58 3.11 11.90 2.49
N GLY A 59 3.69 10.76 2.90
CA GLY A 59 4.97 10.70 3.60
C GLY A 59 6.14 10.55 2.62
N GLY A 60 7.33 10.34 3.13
CA GLY A 60 8.50 10.12 2.28
C GLY A 60 8.68 8.65 1.91
N THR A 61 8.71 7.76 2.90
CA THR A 61 9.00 6.34 2.67
C THR A 61 7.88 5.64 1.89
N GLY A 62 6.61 5.74 2.35
CA GLY A 62 5.48 5.11 1.67
C GLY A 62 5.37 5.60 0.23
N THR A 63 5.26 6.91 0.06
CA THR A 63 5.08 7.57 -1.24
C THR A 63 6.21 7.26 -2.22
N GLY A 64 7.46 7.27 -1.76
CA GLY A 64 8.61 7.05 -2.63
C GLY A 64 8.95 5.59 -2.88
N ALA A 65 8.86 4.74 -1.86
CA ALA A 65 9.27 3.34 -1.97
C ALA A 65 8.19 2.43 -2.57
N ALA A 66 6.90 2.70 -2.34
CA ALA A 66 5.82 1.85 -2.83
C ALA A 66 5.85 1.65 -4.36
N PRO A 67 6.02 2.69 -5.20
CA PRO A 67 6.12 2.51 -6.64
C PRO A 67 7.33 1.66 -7.06
N VAL A 68 8.46 1.75 -6.35
CA VAL A 68 9.65 0.93 -6.61
C VAL A 68 9.36 -0.55 -6.33
N VAL A 69 8.77 -0.84 -5.17
CA VAL A 69 8.39 -2.21 -4.79
C VAL A 69 7.37 -2.79 -5.77
N ALA A 70 6.38 -2.01 -6.16
CA ALA A 70 5.37 -2.41 -7.14
C ALA A 70 5.99 -2.75 -8.51
N ARG A 71 6.88 -1.91 -8.99
CA ARG A 71 7.61 -2.17 -10.25
C ARG A 71 8.41 -3.48 -10.18
N ILE A 72 9.12 -3.72 -9.08
CA ILE A 72 9.86 -4.96 -8.87
C ILE A 72 8.93 -6.18 -8.90
N ALA A 73 7.81 -6.12 -8.18
CA ALA A 73 6.84 -7.21 -8.14
C ALA A 73 6.29 -7.53 -9.55
N ARG A 74 5.95 -6.49 -10.31
CA ARG A 74 5.45 -6.62 -11.68
C ARG A 74 6.52 -7.16 -12.64
N GLU A 75 7.76 -6.71 -12.53
CA GLU A 75 8.90 -7.25 -13.29
C GLU A 75 9.15 -8.75 -13.01
N LEU A 76 8.85 -9.21 -11.80
CA LEU A 76 8.94 -10.63 -11.43
C LEU A 76 7.71 -11.45 -11.88
N GLY A 77 6.72 -10.84 -12.52
CA GLY A 77 5.53 -11.49 -13.06
C GLY A 77 4.38 -11.66 -12.06
N ALA A 78 4.48 -11.08 -10.87
CA ALA A 78 3.41 -11.09 -9.88
C ALA A 78 2.26 -10.14 -10.28
N LEU A 79 1.02 -10.56 -10.05
CA LEU A 79 -0.12 -9.64 -10.06
C LEU A 79 0.05 -8.63 -8.94
N THR A 80 0.20 -7.35 -9.28
CA THR A 80 0.58 -6.31 -8.32
C THR A 80 -0.59 -5.36 -8.05
N VAL A 81 -1.06 -5.37 -6.81
CA VAL A 81 -2.20 -4.58 -6.36
C VAL A 81 -1.76 -3.57 -5.30
N GLY A 82 -1.92 -2.29 -5.59
CA GLY A 82 -1.71 -1.22 -4.62
C GLY A 82 -2.99 -0.98 -3.79
N ILE A 83 -2.88 -0.94 -2.46
CA ILE A 83 -3.97 -0.51 -1.58
C ILE A 83 -3.39 0.55 -0.65
N VAL A 84 -3.77 1.80 -0.86
CA VAL A 84 -3.12 2.93 -0.19
C VAL A 84 -4.14 3.90 0.39
N THR A 85 -3.75 4.59 1.47
CA THR A 85 -4.53 5.70 2.02
C THR A 85 -3.95 7.04 1.60
N THR A 86 -4.82 8.04 1.43
CA THR A 86 -4.39 9.44 1.31
C THR A 86 -4.62 10.18 2.61
N PRO A 87 -3.79 11.21 2.91
CA PRO A 87 -3.79 11.86 4.22
C PRO A 87 -5.11 12.58 4.53
N PHE A 88 -5.40 12.71 5.82
CA PHE A 88 -6.46 13.58 6.32
C PHE A 88 -6.18 15.05 5.97
N ARG A 89 -7.23 15.86 5.84
CA ARG A 89 -7.09 17.31 5.56
C ARG A 89 -6.26 18.04 6.59
N PHE A 90 -6.35 17.64 7.86
CA PHE A 90 -5.61 18.27 8.94
C PHE A 90 -4.09 18.00 8.89
N GLU A 91 -3.62 17.02 8.09
CA GLU A 91 -2.20 16.75 7.89
C GLU A 91 -1.50 17.77 6.97
N GLY A 92 -2.28 18.59 6.27
CA GLY A 92 -1.82 19.73 5.49
C GLY A 92 -1.66 19.48 4.01
N THR A 93 -1.58 20.57 3.25
CA THR A 93 -1.56 20.57 1.78
C THR A 93 -0.31 19.94 1.19
N ARG A 94 0.85 20.08 1.84
CA ARG A 94 2.11 19.46 1.39
C ARG A 94 2.00 17.94 1.32
N ARG A 95 1.43 17.31 2.36
CA ARG A 95 1.22 15.86 2.38
C ARG A 95 0.21 15.43 1.33
N ARG A 96 -0.85 16.21 1.13
CA ARG A 96 -1.84 15.93 0.09
C ARG A 96 -1.22 15.95 -1.30
N SER A 97 -0.49 16.99 -1.65
CA SER A 97 0.16 17.09 -2.96
C SER A 97 1.18 15.97 -3.19
N ALA A 98 1.96 15.61 -2.17
CA ALA A 98 2.86 14.46 -2.24
C ALA A 98 2.09 13.14 -2.44
N ALA A 99 0.94 12.96 -1.76
CA ALA A 99 0.11 11.79 -1.91
C ALA A 99 -0.48 11.65 -3.32
N GLU A 100 -0.97 12.75 -3.90
CA GLU A 100 -1.51 12.78 -5.27
C GLU A 100 -0.44 12.31 -6.27
N SER A 101 0.77 12.87 -6.19
CA SER A 101 1.89 12.45 -7.04
C SER A 101 2.28 10.99 -6.82
N GLY A 102 2.34 10.53 -5.57
CA GLY A 102 2.68 9.14 -5.23
C GLY A 102 1.66 8.14 -5.75
N VAL A 103 0.37 8.47 -5.63
CA VAL A 103 -0.72 7.64 -6.17
C VAL A 103 -0.62 7.51 -7.69
N ASP A 104 -0.30 8.59 -8.40
CA ASP A 104 -0.15 8.54 -9.86
C ASP A 104 1.05 7.69 -10.27
N GLU A 105 2.17 7.79 -9.55
CA GLU A 105 3.33 6.93 -9.78
C GLU A 105 3.03 5.45 -9.46
N LEU A 106 2.28 5.20 -8.39
CA LEU A 106 1.89 3.84 -8.01
C LEU A 106 0.94 3.23 -9.03
N ARG A 107 0.00 4.00 -9.60
CA ARG A 107 -0.87 3.57 -10.69
C ARG A 107 -0.10 3.13 -11.93
N ALA A 108 0.98 3.83 -12.25
CA ALA A 108 1.85 3.45 -13.37
C ALA A 108 2.64 2.16 -13.09
N ALA A 109 2.88 1.83 -11.82
CA ALA A 109 3.68 0.69 -11.40
C ALA A 109 2.87 -0.56 -11.06
N CYS A 110 1.58 -0.44 -10.70
CA CYS A 110 0.70 -1.55 -10.34
C CYS A 110 -0.20 -1.97 -11.51
N ASP A 111 -0.76 -3.19 -11.43
CA ASP A 111 -1.87 -3.62 -12.29
C ASP A 111 -3.18 -2.94 -11.88
N THR A 112 -3.40 -2.83 -10.59
CA THR A 112 -4.60 -2.19 -10.01
C THR A 112 -4.20 -1.40 -8.77
N VAL A 113 -4.81 -0.23 -8.57
CA VAL A 113 -4.65 0.57 -7.35
C VAL A 113 -6.01 0.92 -6.76
N ILE A 114 -6.16 0.62 -5.47
CA ILE A 114 -7.29 1.02 -4.63
C ILE A 114 -6.81 2.16 -3.73
N VAL A 115 -7.44 3.31 -3.84
CA VAL A 115 -7.11 4.49 -3.04
C VAL A 115 -8.22 4.73 -2.03
N ILE A 116 -7.87 4.79 -0.76
CA ILE A 116 -8.79 5.04 0.35
C ILE A 116 -8.50 6.44 0.92
N PRO A 117 -9.37 7.43 0.66
CA PRO A 117 -9.18 8.75 1.24
C PRO A 117 -9.52 8.72 2.74
N ASN A 118 -8.54 9.02 3.61
CA ASN A 118 -8.76 9.05 5.06
C ASN A 118 -9.86 10.02 5.47
N ASP A 119 -10.06 11.10 4.74
CA ASP A 119 -11.15 12.05 4.99
C ASP A 119 -12.54 11.39 4.96
N ARG A 120 -12.74 10.33 4.17
CA ARG A 120 -14.00 9.58 4.14
C ARG A 120 -14.27 8.82 5.43
N LEU A 121 -13.22 8.43 6.14
CA LEU A 121 -13.36 7.77 7.43
C LEU A 121 -13.93 8.73 8.49
N LEU A 122 -13.63 10.04 8.38
CA LEU A 122 -14.17 11.05 9.29
C LEU A 122 -15.70 11.20 9.21
N GLU A 123 -16.30 10.80 8.08
CA GLU A 123 -17.77 10.86 7.90
C GLU A 123 -18.51 9.79 8.73
N VAL A 124 -17.81 8.70 9.07
CA VAL A 124 -18.37 7.57 9.84
C VAL A 124 -17.85 7.50 11.28
N LEU A 125 -16.89 8.36 11.64
CA LEU A 125 -16.32 8.41 12.99
C LEU A 125 -17.07 9.39 13.88
N ASP A 126 -17.17 9.06 15.17
CA ASP A 126 -17.67 9.97 16.18
C ASP A 126 -16.77 11.21 16.32
N ARG A 127 -17.36 12.36 16.55
CA ARG A 127 -16.63 13.63 16.79
C ARG A 127 -15.67 13.58 17.99
N SER A 128 -15.84 12.63 18.88
CA SER A 128 -14.99 12.37 20.03
C SER A 128 -13.81 11.46 19.74
N THR A 129 -13.72 10.90 18.52
CA THR A 129 -12.63 10.00 18.13
C THR A 129 -11.30 10.75 18.16
N SER A 130 -10.30 10.18 18.85
CA SER A 130 -8.95 10.76 18.89
C SER A 130 -8.26 10.62 17.51
N MET A 131 -7.28 11.50 17.24
CA MET A 131 -6.46 11.39 16.03
C MET A 131 -5.74 10.04 15.93
N VAL A 132 -5.25 9.53 17.07
CA VAL A 132 -4.57 8.22 17.12
C VAL A 132 -5.52 7.10 16.71
N ASP A 133 -6.76 7.15 17.16
CA ASP A 133 -7.76 6.12 16.81
C ASP A 133 -8.21 6.28 15.35
N ALA A 134 -8.29 7.50 14.83
CA ALA A 134 -8.55 7.71 13.40
C ALA A 134 -7.48 7.05 12.50
N PHE A 135 -6.20 7.15 12.87
CA PHE A 135 -5.12 6.45 12.15
C PHE A 135 -5.21 4.93 12.28
N LYS A 136 -5.54 4.40 13.46
CA LYS A 136 -5.76 2.95 13.63
C LYS A 136 -6.90 2.43 12.75
N ILE A 137 -7.96 3.19 12.61
CA ILE A 137 -9.08 2.84 11.75
C ILE A 137 -8.65 2.86 10.28
N ALA A 138 -7.85 3.84 9.86
CA ALA A 138 -7.28 3.85 8.51
C ALA A 138 -6.41 2.62 8.23
N ASP A 139 -5.57 2.22 9.19
CA ASP A 139 -4.76 0.99 9.08
C ASP A 139 -5.64 -0.26 9.01
N ASP A 140 -6.72 -0.32 9.80
CA ASP A 140 -7.66 -1.47 9.78
C ASP A 140 -8.42 -1.57 8.44
N VAL A 141 -8.78 -0.45 7.83
CA VAL A 141 -9.41 -0.43 6.51
C VAL A 141 -8.45 -0.97 5.44
N LEU A 142 -7.14 -0.62 5.49
CA LEU A 142 -6.14 -1.24 4.61
C LEU A 142 -6.07 -2.75 4.82
N ARG A 143 -6.02 -3.20 6.06
CA ARG A 143 -6.01 -4.62 6.41
C ARG A 143 -7.24 -5.34 5.87
N GLN A 144 -8.44 -4.78 6.06
CA GLN A 144 -9.69 -5.32 5.53
C GLN A 144 -9.67 -5.38 3.99
N GLY A 145 -9.07 -4.38 3.34
CA GLY A 145 -8.92 -4.35 1.88
C GLY A 145 -8.11 -5.54 1.36
N VAL A 146 -6.95 -5.78 1.96
CA VAL A 146 -6.12 -6.95 1.62
C VAL A 146 -6.85 -8.24 1.94
N GLN A 147 -7.44 -8.35 3.13
CA GLN A 147 -8.16 -9.54 3.58
C GLN A 147 -9.31 -9.90 2.63
N GLY A 148 -10.14 -8.91 2.25
CA GLY A 148 -11.29 -9.13 1.37
C GLY A 148 -10.89 -9.70 0.01
N ILE A 149 -9.78 -9.23 -0.58
CA ILE A 149 -9.29 -9.79 -1.85
C ILE A 149 -8.70 -11.19 -1.64
N CYS A 150 -7.95 -11.41 -0.56
CA CYS A 150 -7.42 -12.72 -0.22
C CYS A 150 -8.54 -13.74 -0.01
N ASP A 151 -9.59 -13.37 0.72
CA ASP A 151 -10.71 -14.25 1.03
C ASP A 151 -11.45 -14.72 -0.24
N LEU A 152 -11.55 -13.86 -1.26
CA LEU A 152 -12.12 -14.25 -2.56
C LEU A 152 -11.36 -15.41 -3.22
N ILE A 153 -10.05 -15.50 -2.97
CA ILE A 153 -9.18 -16.52 -3.60
C ILE A 153 -9.07 -17.76 -2.70
N THR A 154 -9.00 -17.56 -1.38
CA THR A 154 -8.63 -18.62 -0.42
C THR A 154 -9.80 -19.26 0.29
N THR A 155 -10.94 -18.56 0.38
CA THR A 155 -12.10 -19.05 1.13
C THR A 155 -13.13 -19.67 0.20
N PRO A 156 -13.47 -20.98 0.36
CA PRO A 156 -14.52 -21.60 -0.40
C PRO A 156 -15.88 -20.94 -0.13
N GLY A 157 -16.53 -20.46 -1.16
CA GLY A 157 -17.83 -19.78 -1.10
C GLY A 157 -18.88 -20.46 -1.99
N LEU A 158 -20.04 -19.82 -2.14
CA LEU A 158 -21.08 -20.24 -3.09
C LEU A 158 -20.60 -20.15 -4.54
N ILE A 159 -19.68 -19.24 -4.82
CA ILE A 159 -19.00 -19.08 -6.10
C ILE A 159 -17.50 -19.11 -5.78
N ASN A 160 -16.81 -20.13 -6.29
CA ASN A 160 -15.37 -20.24 -6.13
C ASN A 160 -14.71 -19.48 -7.29
N LEU A 161 -13.96 -18.43 -6.94
CA LEU A 161 -13.06 -17.76 -7.87
C LEU A 161 -11.67 -18.36 -7.72
N ASP A 162 -11.06 -18.77 -8.83
CA ASP A 162 -9.66 -19.14 -8.81
C ASP A 162 -8.76 -17.92 -9.02
N PHE A 163 -7.46 -18.09 -8.79
CA PHE A 163 -6.51 -17.00 -8.96
C PHE A 163 -6.44 -16.48 -10.41
N ALA A 164 -6.70 -17.35 -11.40
CA ALA A 164 -6.70 -16.97 -12.81
C ALA A 164 -7.84 -15.98 -13.13
N ASP A 165 -9.02 -16.18 -12.52
CA ASP A 165 -10.15 -15.26 -12.66
C ASP A 165 -9.84 -13.89 -12.06
N VAL A 166 -9.27 -13.86 -10.84
CA VAL A 166 -8.86 -12.63 -10.17
C VAL A 166 -7.79 -11.91 -11.00
N ARG A 167 -6.79 -12.63 -11.50
CA ARG A 167 -5.76 -12.06 -12.38
C ARG A 167 -6.38 -11.44 -13.62
N THR A 168 -7.30 -12.13 -14.29
CA THR A 168 -7.94 -11.63 -15.51
C THR A 168 -8.68 -10.31 -15.29
N VAL A 169 -9.34 -10.15 -14.13
CA VAL A 169 -10.09 -8.94 -13.80
C VAL A 169 -9.19 -7.78 -13.37
N MET A 170 -8.12 -8.09 -12.63
CA MET A 170 -7.30 -7.06 -11.97
C MET A 170 -6.05 -6.68 -12.76
N GLN A 171 -5.59 -7.50 -13.69
CA GLN A 171 -4.42 -7.21 -14.51
C GLN A 171 -4.67 -6.00 -15.40
N ASP A 172 -3.80 -5.00 -15.34
CA ASP A 172 -3.87 -3.75 -16.11
C ASP A 172 -5.20 -2.98 -15.97
N ALA A 173 -5.95 -3.21 -14.87
CA ALA A 173 -7.23 -2.55 -14.63
C ALA A 173 -7.09 -1.07 -14.21
N GLY A 174 -5.92 -0.65 -13.76
CA GLY A 174 -5.60 0.72 -13.38
C GLY A 174 -6.18 1.11 -12.01
N SER A 175 -7.47 1.40 -11.92
CA SER A 175 -8.13 1.79 -10.66
C SER A 175 -9.31 0.87 -10.34
N ALA A 176 -9.46 0.54 -9.07
CA ALA A 176 -10.60 -0.20 -8.56
C ALA A 176 -11.21 0.50 -7.36
N LEU A 177 -12.50 0.25 -7.15
CA LEU A 177 -13.22 0.67 -5.94
C LEU A 177 -13.59 -0.58 -5.16
N MET A 178 -13.49 -0.48 -3.85
CA MET A 178 -13.86 -1.55 -2.94
C MET A 178 -14.85 -1.01 -1.90
N GLY A 179 -15.90 -1.76 -1.65
CA GLY A 179 -16.84 -1.54 -0.56
C GLY A 179 -16.95 -2.80 0.28
N ILE A 180 -16.99 -2.65 1.61
CA ILE A 180 -17.17 -3.74 2.55
C ILE A 180 -18.46 -3.48 3.30
N GLY A 181 -19.39 -4.45 3.25
CA GLY A 181 -20.64 -4.44 4.00
C GLY A 181 -20.69 -5.64 4.93
N TYR A 182 -21.27 -5.45 6.12
CA TYR A 182 -21.57 -6.52 7.06
C TYR A 182 -23.09 -6.65 7.18
N ALA A 183 -23.58 -7.88 7.15
CA ALA A 183 -24.98 -8.21 7.37
C ALA A 183 -25.15 -9.01 8.67
#